data_0c5e60c993302269d2ac5fa672f2fc5c
#
_entry.id   0c5e60c993302269d2ac5fa672f2fc5c
#
_cell.length_a   1.000
_cell.length_b   1.000
_cell.length_c   1.000
_cell.angle_alpha   90.00
_cell.angle_beta   90.00
_cell.angle_gamma   90.00
#
_symmetry.space_group_name_H-M   'P 1'
#
loop_
_entity.id
_entity.type
_entity.pdbx_description
1 polymer ?
#
loop_
_entity_poly.entity_id
_entity_poly.type
_entity_poly.pdbx_seq_one_letter_code
_entity_poly.pdbx_strand_id
1 'polypeptide(L)'
;YEILRCLVGSEMCIRDRRTTEESLRLMIQNNLLENERIDDLQRNGYRIIQNPEKFCFGMDAVLLSGFANVKQQEKALDLGTGTGIIPILLKAKTKGAHFTGLEIQKESADMARRSVVLNGLEKDIEIVTGDIKDASELFGASSFDIITTNPPYMIGQHGLQNGNEAKTIARHEILCDLEDILREGSRLLREHGRFYMVHRPFRLAEILSKMCAYRIEPKRMRLVYPYADKEPNMVLIEGLKGGKPRMTVEKPLIVYQEPGVYTDEIYEIYGY
;
A
#
# COMPACT_ATOMS: atom_id res chain seq x y z
N TYR A 1 16.83 -14.75 -13.16
CA TYR A 1 17.19 -13.41 -13.68
C TYR A 1 17.77 -13.42 -15.10
N GLU A 2 18.46 -14.50 -15.53
CA GLU A 2 19.00 -14.59 -16.90
C GLU A 2 17.96 -14.96 -17.97
N ILE A 3 16.91 -15.67 -17.62
CA ILE A 3 15.86 -16.11 -18.58
C ILE A 3 15.03 -14.92 -19.10
N LEU A 4 14.89 -13.85 -18.36
CA LEU A 4 14.14 -12.65 -18.76
C LEU A 4 14.90 -11.73 -19.74
N ARG A 5 16.21 -11.85 -19.86
CA ARG A 5 17.05 -11.03 -20.76
C ARG A 5 17.09 -11.54 -22.22
N CYS A 6 16.81 -12.80 -22.45
CA CYS A 6 16.91 -13.40 -23.79
C CYS A 6 15.68 -13.21 -24.69
N LEU A 7 14.58 -12.62 -24.19
CA LEU A 7 13.33 -12.48 -24.97
C LEU A 7 13.02 -11.07 -25.45
N VAL A 8 13.93 -10.11 -25.29
CA VAL A 8 13.73 -8.72 -25.75
C VAL A 8 14.61 -8.49 -26.96
N GLY A 9 14.14 -8.88 -28.14
CA GLY A 9 14.84 -8.57 -29.40
C GLY A 9 14.38 -9.33 -30.62
N SER A 10 13.11 -9.28 -30.97
CA SER A 10 12.62 -9.46 -32.36
C SER A 10 11.15 -9.08 -32.44
N GLU A 11 10.72 -8.55 -33.58
CA GLU A 11 9.32 -8.20 -33.86
C GLU A 11 8.39 -9.41 -33.70
N MET A 12 7.90 -9.61 -32.46
CA MET A 12 6.96 -10.67 -32.15
C MET A 12 5.52 -10.19 -32.44
N CYS A 13 4.81 -10.95 -33.23
CA CYS A 13 3.40 -10.73 -33.60
C CYS A 13 2.55 -10.61 -32.32
N ILE A 14 1.51 -9.77 -32.32
CA ILE A 14 0.61 -9.53 -31.16
C ILE A 14 0.04 -10.86 -30.60
N ARG A 15 -0.14 -11.85 -31.44
CA ARG A 15 -0.63 -13.20 -31.08
C ARG A 15 0.39 -13.96 -30.21
N ASP A 16 1.67 -13.86 -30.50
CA ASP A 16 2.76 -14.51 -29.76
C ASP A 16 2.99 -13.85 -28.40
N ARG A 17 2.80 -12.52 -28.28
CA ARG A 17 2.92 -11.82 -26.99
C ARG A 17 1.85 -12.26 -26.00
N ARG A 18 0.59 -12.40 -26.41
CA ARG A 18 -0.50 -12.88 -25.55
C ARG A 18 -0.23 -14.29 -25.03
N THR A 19 0.25 -15.18 -25.88
CA THR A 19 0.60 -16.57 -25.52
C THR A 19 1.74 -16.60 -24.50
N THR A 20 2.73 -15.71 -24.64
CA THR A 20 3.88 -15.60 -23.73
C THR A 20 3.47 -15.04 -22.37
N GLU A 21 2.63 -14.01 -22.32
CA GLU A 21 2.10 -13.43 -21.08
C GLU A 21 1.22 -14.42 -20.31
N GLU A 22 0.36 -15.15 -21.01
CA GLU A 22 -0.50 -16.18 -20.41
C GLU A 22 0.32 -17.36 -19.89
N SER A 23 1.32 -17.79 -20.62
CA SER A 23 2.26 -18.82 -20.20
C SER A 23 3.04 -18.42 -18.97
N LEU A 24 3.47 -17.15 -18.86
CA LEU A 24 4.18 -16.64 -17.69
C LEU A 24 3.28 -16.60 -16.45
N ARG A 25 2.02 -16.19 -16.60
CA ARG A 25 1.04 -16.22 -15.50
C ARG A 25 0.76 -17.63 -15.00
N LEU A 26 0.58 -18.59 -15.90
CA LEU A 26 0.42 -20.01 -15.56
C LEU A 26 1.67 -20.56 -14.87
N MET A 27 2.87 -20.17 -15.34
CA MET A 27 4.13 -20.56 -14.72
C MET A 27 4.24 -20.04 -13.28
N ILE A 28 3.86 -18.80 -13.01
CA ILE A 28 3.83 -18.22 -11.66
C ILE A 28 2.83 -18.97 -10.78
N GLN A 29 1.63 -19.26 -11.28
CA GLN A 29 0.62 -20.02 -10.53
C GLN A 29 1.07 -21.43 -10.16
N ASN A 30 1.83 -22.09 -11.03
CA ASN A 30 2.29 -23.46 -10.84
C ASN A 30 3.61 -23.55 -10.04
N ASN A 31 4.31 -22.43 -9.80
CA ASN A 31 5.60 -22.37 -9.12
C ASN A 31 5.57 -21.40 -7.92
N LEU A 32 4.54 -21.49 -7.09
CA LEU A 32 4.53 -20.82 -5.79
C LEU A 32 5.66 -21.39 -4.93
N LEU A 33 6.32 -20.52 -4.16
CA LEU A 33 7.31 -20.95 -3.17
C LEU A 33 6.61 -21.59 -1.97
N GLU A 34 7.39 -22.28 -1.15
CA GLU A 34 6.87 -22.91 0.07
C GLU A 34 6.11 -21.91 0.95
N ASN A 35 4.94 -22.34 1.43
CA ASN A 35 4.02 -21.56 2.26
C ASN A 35 3.41 -20.32 1.56
N GLU A 36 3.57 -20.17 0.25
CA GLU A 36 2.88 -19.12 -0.49
C GLU A 36 1.49 -19.57 -0.94
N ARG A 37 0.56 -18.63 -1.00
CA ARG A 37 -0.77 -18.81 -1.56
C ARG A 37 -1.16 -17.61 -2.42
N ILE A 38 -2.14 -17.83 -3.30
CA ILE A 38 -2.75 -16.76 -4.09
C ILE A 38 -4.11 -16.44 -3.48
N ASP A 39 -4.32 -15.18 -3.13
CA ASP A 39 -5.61 -14.67 -2.66
C ASP A 39 -6.25 -13.80 -3.75
N ASP A 40 -7.59 -13.90 -3.88
CA ASP A 40 -8.39 -13.06 -4.77
C ASP A 40 -8.68 -11.72 -4.09
N LEU A 41 -8.45 -10.61 -4.80
CA LEU A 41 -8.72 -9.27 -4.29
C LEU A 41 -10.17 -8.82 -4.48
N GLN A 42 -11.01 -9.67 -5.09
CA GLN A 42 -12.42 -9.42 -5.39
C GLN A 42 -12.66 -8.13 -6.20
N ARG A 43 -11.62 -7.70 -6.92
CA ARG A 43 -11.65 -6.46 -7.72
C ARG A 43 -10.93 -6.69 -9.03
N ASN A 44 -11.63 -6.51 -10.16
CA ASN A 44 -11.12 -6.68 -11.53
C ASN A 44 -10.49 -8.06 -11.81
N GLY A 45 -10.80 -9.09 -11.01
CA GLY A 45 -10.16 -10.41 -11.06
C GLY A 45 -8.68 -10.39 -10.66
N TYR A 46 -8.22 -9.33 -9.98
CA TYR A 46 -6.85 -9.23 -9.52
C TYR A 46 -6.58 -10.14 -8.34
N ARG A 47 -5.39 -10.70 -8.32
CA ARG A 47 -4.91 -11.68 -7.35
C ARG A 47 -3.59 -11.24 -6.75
N ILE A 48 -3.27 -11.72 -5.55
CA ILE A 48 -2.04 -11.38 -4.84
C ILE A 48 -1.40 -12.62 -4.26
N ILE A 49 -0.07 -12.70 -4.33
CA ILE A 49 0.72 -13.75 -3.71
C ILE A 49 1.06 -13.33 -2.29
N GLN A 50 0.80 -14.20 -1.32
CA GLN A 50 1.09 -13.96 0.10
C GLN A 50 1.72 -15.19 0.75
N ASN A 51 2.45 -14.96 1.84
CA ASN A 51 2.96 -16.01 2.71
C ASN A 51 2.42 -15.80 4.14
N PRO A 52 1.48 -16.66 4.60
CA PRO A 52 0.88 -16.54 5.93
C PRO A 52 1.85 -16.62 7.11
N GLU A 53 3.02 -17.22 6.91
CA GLU A 53 4.05 -17.31 7.95
C GLU A 53 4.86 -16.01 8.12
N LYS A 54 4.79 -15.11 7.13
CA LYS A 54 5.49 -13.82 7.15
C LYS A 54 4.54 -12.68 7.45
N PHE A 55 3.88 -12.18 6.45
CA PHE A 55 2.91 -11.09 6.55
C PHE A 55 1.84 -11.24 5.47
N CYS A 56 0.59 -11.13 5.88
CA CYS A 56 -0.55 -10.96 4.97
C CYS A 56 -1.14 -9.57 5.14
N PHE A 57 -1.60 -8.97 4.06
CA PHE A 57 -2.28 -7.69 4.14
C PHE A 57 -3.55 -7.80 4.99
N GLY A 58 -3.85 -6.74 5.72
CA GLY A 58 -5.08 -6.61 6.48
C GLY A 58 -6.11 -5.70 5.79
N MET A 59 -7.24 -5.53 6.43
CA MET A 59 -8.30 -4.59 6.03
C MET A 59 -7.79 -3.15 5.88
N ASP A 60 -6.81 -2.75 6.68
CA ASP A 60 -6.16 -1.44 6.69
C ASP A 60 -5.67 -1.03 5.29
N ALA A 61 -4.97 -1.91 4.58
CA ALA A 61 -4.51 -1.65 3.21
C ALA A 61 -5.69 -1.46 2.23
N VAL A 62 -6.75 -2.26 2.36
CA VAL A 62 -7.95 -2.15 1.53
C VAL A 62 -8.67 -0.84 1.79
N LEU A 63 -8.82 -0.45 3.07
CA LEU A 63 -9.46 0.81 3.46
C LEU A 63 -8.63 2.01 3.01
N LEU A 64 -7.30 1.97 3.17
CA LEU A 64 -6.42 3.04 2.68
C LEU A 64 -6.54 3.21 1.16
N SER A 65 -6.55 2.11 0.40
CA SER A 65 -6.73 2.17 -1.06
C SER A 65 -8.10 2.70 -1.49
N GLY A 66 -9.13 2.54 -0.66
CA GLY A 66 -10.47 3.12 -0.87
C GLY A 66 -10.56 4.60 -0.47
N PHE A 67 -9.75 5.01 0.50
CA PHE A 67 -9.69 6.40 0.97
C PHE A 67 -8.80 7.28 0.09
N ALA A 68 -7.71 6.73 -0.46
CA ALA A 68 -6.81 7.44 -1.33
C ALA A 68 -7.43 7.65 -2.73
N ASN A 69 -7.19 8.83 -3.30
CA ASN A 69 -7.65 9.17 -4.65
C ASN A 69 -6.45 9.51 -5.53
N VAL A 70 -6.29 8.82 -6.67
CA VAL A 70 -5.25 9.08 -7.66
C VAL A 70 -5.93 9.49 -8.96
N LYS A 71 -5.72 10.72 -9.40
CA LYS A 71 -6.33 11.27 -10.61
C LYS A 71 -5.61 10.78 -11.87
N GLN A 72 -6.24 10.99 -12.99
CA GLN A 72 -5.63 10.71 -14.30
C GLN A 72 -4.28 11.44 -14.42
N GLN A 73 -3.27 10.75 -14.95
CA GLN A 73 -1.89 11.22 -15.13
C GLN A 73 -1.06 11.42 -13.84
N GLU A 74 -1.64 11.27 -12.66
CA GLU A 74 -0.88 11.30 -11.40
C GLU A 74 -0.07 10.02 -11.20
N LYS A 75 1.11 10.18 -10.59
CA LYS A 75 2.01 9.10 -10.18
C LYS A 75 1.92 8.90 -8.68
N ALA A 76 1.75 7.66 -8.25
CA ALA A 76 1.67 7.30 -6.85
C ALA A 76 2.85 6.41 -6.42
N LEU A 77 3.35 6.64 -5.21
CA LEU A 77 4.32 5.78 -4.53
C LEU A 77 3.74 5.26 -3.22
N ASP A 78 3.85 3.97 -3.00
CA ASP A 78 3.51 3.31 -1.75
C ASP A 78 4.78 2.98 -0.97
N LEU A 79 4.95 3.60 0.21
CA LEU A 79 6.11 3.43 1.09
C LEU A 79 5.88 2.25 2.03
N GLY A 80 6.72 1.21 1.92
CA GLY A 80 6.56 -0.04 2.65
C GLY A 80 5.43 -0.90 2.05
N THR A 81 5.51 -1.16 0.75
CA THR A 81 4.39 -1.75 -0.01
C THR A 81 4.09 -3.21 0.32
N GLY A 82 5.00 -3.90 1.03
CA GLY A 82 4.86 -5.31 1.36
C GLY A 82 4.72 -6.17 0.10
N THR A 83 3.62 -6.90 0.00
CA THR A 83 3.30 -7.76 -1.16
C THR A 83 2.68 -7.01 -2.35
N GLY A 84 2.64 -5.67 -2.30
CA GLY A 84 2.15 -4.83 -3.39
C GLY A 84 0.64 -4.60 -3.42
N ILE A 85 -0.05 -4.86 -2.31
CA ILE A 85 -1.52 -4.77 -2.23
C ILE A 85 -2.05 -3.37 -2.57
N ILE A 86 -1.45 -2.31 -2.01
CA ILE A 86 -1.95 -0.93 -2.20
C ILE A 86 -1.79 -0.48 -3.65
N PRO A 87 -0.64 -0.59 -4.32
CA PRO A 87 -0.49 -0.27 -5.75
C PRO A 87 -1.48 -1.03 -6.64
N ILE A 88 -1.69 -2.34 -6.42
CA ILE A 88 -2.62 -3.15 -7.21
C ILE A 88 -4.06 -2.67 -7.01
N LEU A 89 -4.48 -2.41 -5.76
CA LEU A 89 -5.83 -1.90 -5.48
C LEU A 89 -6.04 -0.47 -5.98
N LEU A 90 -5.03 0.41 -5.88
CA LEU A 90 -5.11 1.76 -6.44
C LEU A 90 -5.25 1.73 -7.96
N LYS A 91 -4.54 0.84 -8.64
CA LYS A 91 -4.71 0.63 -10.09
C LYS A 91 -6.13 0.16 -10.44
N ALA A 92 -6.72 -0.72 -9.61
CA ALA A 92 -8.08 -1.20 -9.81
C ALA A 92 -9.15 -0.12 -9.57
N LYS A 93 -8.93 0.78 -8.60
CA LYS A 93 -9.92 1.74 -8.08
C LYS A 93 -9.79 3.14 -8.65
N THR A 94 -8.66 3.49 -9.27
CA THR A 94 -8.34 4.85 -9.69
C THR A 94 -7.89 4.94 -11.15
N LYS A 95 -7.63 6.15 -11.61
CA LYS A 95 -7.19 6.43 -12.98
C LYS A 95 -5.72 6.88 -13.06
N GLY A 96 -4.93 6.62 -12.03
CA GLY A 96 -3.52 6.99 -11.99
C GLY A 96 -2.72 6.48 -13.18
N ALA A 97 -1.67 7.22 -13.56
CA ALA A 97 -0.85 6.88 -14.71
C ALA A 97 0.16 5.79 -14.40
N HIS A 98 0.74 5.84 -13.21
CA HIS A 98 1.77 4.90 -12.78
C HIS A 98 1.80 4.77 -11.26
N PHE A 99 2.04 3.55 -10.79
CA PHE A 99 2.11 3.22 -9.38
C PHE A 99 3.46 2.57 -9.09
N THR A 100 4.11 3.00 -8.02
CA THR A 100 5.38 2.43 -7.57
C THR A 100 5.19 1.88 -6.16
N GLY A 101 5.73 0.71 -5.87
CA GLY A 101 5.84 0.17 -4.52
C GLY A 101 7.31 0.12 -4.09
N LEU A 102 7.65 0.69 -2.95
CA LEU A 102 8.98 0.58 -2.34
C LEU A 102 8.94 -0.39 -1.15
N GLU A 103 9.80 -1.40 -1.16
CA GLU A 103 9.85 -2.41 -0.11
C GLU A 103 11.29 -2.81 0.21
N ILE A 104 11.65 -2.80 1.50
CA ILE A 104 13.00 -3.14 1.95
C ILE A 104 13.23 -4.66 1.99
N GLN A 105 12.19 -5.44 2.26
CA GLN A 105 12.28 -6.89 2.33
C GLN A 105 12.26 -7.50 0.93
N LYS A 106 13.38 -8.11 0.54
CA LYS A 106 13.54 -8.70 -0.81
C LYS A 106 12.49 -9.74 -1.15
N GLU A 107 12.07 -10.54 -0.18
CA GLU A 107 11.08 -11.62 -0.36
C GLU A 107 9.67 -11.06 -0.56
N SER A 108 9.28 -10.03 0.22
CA SER A 108 8.01 -9.32 0.04
C SER A 108 7.97 -8.60 -1.31
N ALA A 109 9.06 -7.92 -1.68
CA ALA A 109 9.20 -7.27 -2.98
C ALA A 109 9.16 -8.28 -4.15
N ASP A 110 9.68 -9.50 -3.97
CA ASP A 110 9.56 -10.56 -4.97
C ASP A 110 8.11 -11.02 -5.14
N MET A 111 7.40 -11.31 -4.04
CA MET A 111 5.97 -11.62 -4.08
C MET A 111 5.17 -10.51 -4.76
N ALA A 112 5.48 -9.24 -4.46
CA ALA A 112 4.84 -8.08 -5.09
C ALA A 112 5.08 -8.05 -6.61
N ARG A 113 6.33 -8.25 -7.09
CA ARG A 113 6.63 -8.30 -8.53
C ARG A 113 5.90 -9.43 -9.23
N ARG A 114 5.90 -10.64 -8.64
CA ARG A 114 5.16 -11.78 -9.19
C ARG A 114 3.65 -11.53 -9.20
N SER A 115 3.12 -10.84 -8.19
CA SER A 115 1.71 -10.41 -8.15
C SER A 115 1.38 -9.41 -9.26
N VAL A 116 2.27 -8.46 -9.54
CA VAL A 116 2.12 -7.52 -10.67
C VAL A 116 2.07 -8.27 -12.00
N VAL A 117 3.00 -9.21 -12.23
CA VAL A 117 3.04 -10.05 -13.45
C VAL A 117 1.80 -10.93 -13.54
N LEU A 118 1.37 -11.56 -12.43
CA LEU A 118 0.18 -12.41 -12.37
C LEU A 118 -1.08 -11.68 -12.86
N ASN A 119 -1.15 -10.37 -12.64
CA ASN A 119 -2.27 -9.53 -13.04
C ASN A 119 -2.05 -8.79 -14.39
N GLY A 120 -0.89 -8.92 -15.02
CA GLY A 120 -0.54 -8.22 -16.28
C GLY A 120 -0.42 -6.71 -16.10
N LEU A 121 0.12 -6.26 -14.97
CA LEU A 121 0.19 -4.86 -14.57
C LEU A 121 1.61 -4.26 -14.68
N GLU A 122 2.54 -4.93 -15.35
CA GLU A 122 3.95 -4.55 -15.44
C GLU A 122 4.17 -3.19 -16.10
N LYS A 123 3.23 -2.74 -16.93
CA LYS A 123 3.26 -1.41 -17.55
C LYS A 123 2.77 -0.29 -16.64
N ASP A 124 1.97 -0.65 -15.64
CA ASP A 124 1.27 0.28 -14.76
C ASP A 124 1.90 0.35 -13.35
N ILE A 125 2.55 -0.75 -12.91
CA ILE A 125 3.07 -0.88 -11.56
C ILE A 125 4.53 -1.34 -11.59
N GLU A 126 5.39 -0.60 -10.89
CA GLU A 126 6.79 -0.93 -10.63
C GLU A 126 7.02 -1.25 -9.15
N ILE A 127 7.79 -2.30 -8.85
CA ILE A 127 8.19 -2.64 -7.48
C ILE A 127 9.70 -2.50 -7.34
N VAL A 128 10.12 -1.56 -6.49
CA VAL A 128 11.51 -1.26 -6.19
C VAL A 128 11.87 -1.84 -4.82
N THR A 129 13.03 -2.51 -4.74
CA THR A 129 13.57 -2.96 -3.46
C THR A 129 14.53 -1.89 -2.93
N GLY A 130 14.24 -1.31 -1.76
CA GLY A 130 15.05 -0.26 -1.16
C GLY A 130 14.54 0.17 0.21
N ASP A 131 15.36 0.95 0.91
CA ASP A 131 15.01 1.55 2.19
C ASP A 131 14.22 2.86 1.97
N ILE A 132 13.18 3.09 2.78
CA ILE A 132 12.41 4.34 2.78
C ILE A 132 13.33 5.54 3.08
N LYS A 133 14.34 5.37 3.92
CA LYS A 133 15.29 6.44 4.29
C LYS A 133 16.09 6.98 3.10
N ASP A 134 16.27 6.15 2.08
CA ASP A 134 17.01 6.49 0.85
C ASP A 134 16.07 6.82 -0.31
N ALA A 135 14.76 6.89 -0.06
CA ALA A 135 13.75 7.00 -1.12
C ALA A 135 13.91 8.26 -1.98
N SER A 136 14.27 9.40 -1.38
CA SER A 136 14.53 10.63 -2.16
C SER A 136 15.80 10.56 -3.02
N GLU A 137 16.77 9.71 -2.68
CA GLU A 137 17.95 9.43 -3.51
C GLU A 137 17.59 8.48 -4.65
N LEU A 138 16.75 7.50 -4.40
CA LEU A 138 16.30 6.51 -5.39
C LEU A 138 15.41 7.13 -6.48
N PHE A 139 14.49 7.99 -6.11
CA PHE A 139 13.44 8.50 -7.01
C PHE A 139 13.59 9.96 -7.40
N GLY A 140 14.44 10.71 -6.70
CA GLY A 140 14.54 12.17 -6.83
C GLY A 140 13.43 12.94 -6.08
N ALA A 141 13.73 14.17 -5.69
CA ALA A 141 12.76 15.03 -5.01
C ALA A 141 11.60 15.41 -5.95
N SER A 142 10.41 15.59 -5.38
CA SER A 142 9.21 16.06 -6.09
C SER A 142 8.84 15.18 -7.30
N SER A 143 9.00 13.86 -7.19
CA SER A 143 8.77 12.89 -8.27
C SER A 143 7.35 12.33 -8.31
N PHE A 144 6.59 12.45 -7.20
CA PHE A 144 5.27 11.85 -7.06
C PHE A 144 4.20 12.89 -6.72
N ASP A 145 3.00 12.64 -7.21
CA ASP A 145 1.80 13.42 -6.91
C ASP A 145 1.10 12.88 -5.65
N ILE A 146 1.23 11.56 -5.42
CA ILE A 146 0.59 10.83 -4.35
C ILE A 146 1.63 9.96 -3.62
N ILE A 147 1.55 9.96 -2.30
CA ILE A 147 2.23 8.96 -1.46
C ILE A 147 1.18 8.27 -0.61
N THR A 148 1.26 6.95 -0.53
CA THR A 148 0.52 6.12 0.41
C THR A 148 1.49 5.41 1.35
N THR A 149 1.05 5.10 2.57
CA THR A 149 1.79 4.27 3.51
C THR A 149 0.87 3.61 4.52
N ASN A 150 1.12 2.34 4.75
CA ASN A 150 0.54 1.54 5.83
C ASN A 150 1.69 1.03 6.71
N PRO A 151 2.28 1.91 7.56
CA PRO A 151 3.44 1.53 8.34
C PRO A 151 3.09 0.52 9.42
N PRO A 152 4.04 -0.30 9.87
CA PRO A 152 3.83 -1.19 11.01
C PRO A 152 3.47 -0.38 12.25
N TYR A 153 2.42 -0.82 12.96
CA TYR A 153 1.94 -0.14 14.16
C TYR A 153 2.73 -0.62 15.38
N MET A 154 3.63 0.21 15.94
CA MET A 154 4.18 -0.13 17.27
C MET A 154 3.09 -0.05 18.33
N ILE A 155 2.89 -1.16 18.97
CA ILE A 155 2.29 -1.21 20.29
C ILE A 155 3.48 -1.15 21.23
N GLY A 156 3.63 -0.05 21.97
CA GLY A 156 4.56 -0.02 23.10
C GLY A 156 4.32 -1.26 23.96
N GLN A 157 5.29 -1.73 24.73
CA GLN A 157 5.46 -3.03 25.40
C GLN A 157 4.22 -3.69 26.07
N HIS A 158 3.02 -3.18 25.89
CA HIS A 158 1.78 -3.67 26.48
C HIS A 158 0.81 -4.16 25.43
N GLY A 159 0.73 -5.49 25.25
CA GLY A 159 -0.44 -6.11 24.59
C GLY A 159 -0.23 -7.08 23.44
N LEU A 160 1.00 -7.50 23.12
CA LEU A 160 1.20 -8.54 22.10
C LEU A 160 1.03 -9.93 22.72
N GLN A 161 -0.06 -10.61 22.38
CA GLN A 161 -0.31 -12.00 22.80
C GLN A 161 0.49 -13.03 21.98
N ASN A 162 1.05 -12.65 20.82
CA ASN A 162 1.83 -13.54 19.96
C ASN A 162 3.27 -13.04 19.81
N GLY A 163 4.24 -13.76 20.37
CA GLY A 163 5.66 -13.39 20.37
C GLY A 163 6.33 -13.28 18.98
N ASN A 164 5.75 -13.86 17.94
CA ASN A 164 6.26 -13.79 16.57
C ASN A 164 5.85 -12.48 15.85
N GLU A 165 4.62 -12.02 16.04
CA GLU A 165 4.15 -10.72 15.52
C GLU A 165 4.92 -9.57 16.15
N ALA A 166 5.16 -9.63 17.48
CA ALA A 166 5.97 -8.64 18.20
C ALA A 166 7.38 -8.49 17.63
N LYS A 167 8.05 -9.61 17.30
CA LYS A 167 9.41 -9.59 16.74
C LYS A 167 9.44 -9.06 15.31
N THR A 168 8.42 -9.34 14.52
CA THR A 168 8.31 -8.85 13.14
C THR A 168 8.05 -7.35 13.12
N ILE A 169 7.10 -6.87 13.93
CA ILE A 169 6.76 -5.45 14.07
C ILE A 169 7.96 -4.68 14.63
N ALA A 170 8.62 -5.17 15.69
CA ALA A 170 9.80 -4.53 16.27
C ALA A 170 10.98 -4.43 15.27
N ARG A 171 11.16 -5.41 14.39
CA ARG A 171 12.17 -5.31 13.33
C ARG A 171 11.86 -4.21 12.32
N HIS A 172 10.59 -4.02 11.96
CA HIS A 172 10.19 -2.99 11.00
C HIS A 172 10.37 -1.56 11.52
N GLU A 173 10.09 -1.30 12.81
CA GLU A 173 10.30 0.03 13.40
C GLU A 173 11.76 0.36 13.71
N ILE A 174 12.60 -0.64 13.95
CA ILE A 174 14.06 -0.44 14.02
C ILE A 174 14.58 0.02 12.64
N LEU A 175 13.91 -0.37 11.56
CA LEU A 175 14.32 -0.04 10.19
C LEU A 175 13.82 1.34 9.73
N CYS A 176 12.59 1.76 10.11
CA CYS A 176 12.01 3.02 9.65
C CYS A 176 10.94 3.51 10.64
N ASP A 177 11.07 4.72 11.14
CA ASP A 177 10.11 5.34 12.05
C ASP A 177 9.12 6.28 11.31
N LEU A 178 8.13 6.81 12.04
CA LEU A 178 7.14 7.75 11.49
C LEU A 178 7.80 9.01 10.94
N GLU A 179 8.90 9.45 11.54
CA GLU A 179 9.61 10.65 11.14
C GLU A 179 10.35 10.47 9.82
N ASP A 180 10.97 9.30 9.62
CA ASP A 180 11.59 8.92 8.35
C ASP A 180 10.55 8.91 7.21
N ILE A 181 9.39 8.31 7.45
CA ILE A 181 8.28 8.23 6.47
C ILE A 181 7.80 9.63 6.08
N LEU A 182 7.56 10.50 7.06
CA LEU A 182 7.06 11.85 6.78
C LEU A 182 8.12 12.75 6.14
N ARG A 183 9.39 12.62 6.55
CA ARG A 183 10.52 13.33 5.96
C ARG A 183 10.68 12.97 4.48
N GLU A 184 10.81 11.69 4.18
CA GLU A 184 10.96 11.22 2.81
C GLU A 184 9.69 11.44 1.99
N GLY A 185 8.51 11.19 2.57
CA GLY A 185 7.24 11.51 1.93
C GLY A 185 7.12 12.97 1.53
N SER A 186 7.54 13.89 2.41
CA SER A 186 7.57 15.32 2.08
C SER A 186 8.57 15.67 0.96
N ARG A 187 9.76 15.06 0.94
CA ARG A 187 10.76 15.28 -0.11
C ARG A 187 10.29 14.78 -1.48
N LEU A 188 9.67 13.61 -1.51
CA LEU A 188 9.21 12.92 -2.71
C LEU A 188 7.97 13.56 -3.33
N LEU A 189 7.07 14.12 -2.52
CA LEU A 189 5.87 14.78 -3.00
C LEU A 189 6.20 16.06 -3.77
N ARG A 190 5.51 16.28 -4.87
CA ARG A 190 5.42 17.60 -5.52
C ARG A 190 4.68 18.59 -4.65
N GLU A 191 4.85 19.88 -4.91
CA GLU A 191 4.03 20.91 -4.24
C GLU A 191 2.55 20.63 -4.53
N HIS A 192 1.71 20.68 -3.50
CA HIS A 192 0.30 20.25 -3.53
C HIS A 192 0.06 18.76 -3.81
N GLY A 193 1.09 17.93 -3.75
CA GLY A 193 0.94 16.48 -3.71
C GLY A 193 0.28 16.01 -2.42
N ARG A 194 -0.40 14.87 -2.47
CA ARG A 194 -1.20 14.33 -1.37
C ARG A 194 -0.53 13.12 -0.74
N PHE A 195 -0.57 13.11 0.57
CA PHE A 195 -0.05 12.05 1.42
C PHE A 195 -1.21 11.31 2.08
N TYR A 196 -1.25 10.00 1.99
CA TYR A 196 -2.28 9.15 2.59
C TYR A 196 -1.66 8.14 3.54
N MET A 197 -2.21 8.03 4.73
CA MET A 197 -1.74 7.10 5.76
C MET A 197 -2.93 6.43 6.45
N VAL A 198 -2.78 5.15 6.77
CA VAL A 198 -3.60 4.48 7.79
C VAL A 198 -2.74 4.24 9.03
N HIS A 199 -3.31 4.44 10.21
CA HIS A 199 -2.59 4.23 11.47
C HIS A 199 -3.57 3.95 12.62
N ARG A 200 -3.01 3.73 13.82
CA ARG A 200 -3.79 3.58 15.05
C ARG A 200 -4.13 4.93 15.66
N PRO A 201 -5.38 5.13 16.17
CA PRO A 201 -5.85 6.43 16.68
C PRO A 201 -5.05 6.95 17.89
N PHE A 202 -4.47 6.08 18.71
CA PHE A 202 -3.72 6.50 19.91
C PHE A 202 -2.47 7.34 19.58
N ARG A 203 -1.94 7.26 18.35
CA ARG A 203 -0.83 8.09 17.88
C ARG A 203 -1.29 9.36 17.11
N LEU A 204 -2.58 9.62 17.03
CA LEU A 204 -3.12 10.68 16.17
C LEU A 204 -2.50 12.05 16.45
N ALA A 205 -2.37 12.43 17.72
CA ALA A 205 -1.78 13.73 18.08
C ALA A 205 -0.32 13.85 17.61
N GLU A 206 0.48 12.79 17.77
CA GLU A 206 1.86 12.72 17.29
C GLU A 206 1.90 12.82 15.76
N ILE A 207 1.08 12.04 15.05
CA ILE A 207 1.02 12.00 13.59
C ILE A 207 0.70 13.38 13.03
N LEU A 208 -0.38 14.03 13.50
CA LEU A 208 -0.79 15.34 13.01
C LEU A 208 0.27 16.42 13.27
N SER A 209 0.89 16.42 14.46
CA SER A 209 1.97 17.33 14.80
C SER A 209 3.19 17.17 13.89
N LYS A 210 3.64 15.92 13.66
CA LYS A 210 4.77 15.61 12.78
C LYS A 210 4.46 15.89 11.31
N MET A 211 3.24 15.61 10.83
CA MET A 211 2.82 15.97 9.47
C MET A 211 2.99 17.47 9.22
N CYS A 212 2.49 18.31 10.14
CA CYS A 212 2.67 19.77 10.03
C CYS A 212 4.14 20.18 10.03
N ALA A 213 4.97 19.58 10.90
CA ALA A 213 6.40 19.84 10.98
C ALA A 213 7.13 19.54 9.66
N TYR A 214 6.71 18.51 8.94
CA TYR A 214 7.23 18.15 7.62
C TYR A 214 6.47 18.79 6.44
N ARG A 215 5.70 19.87 6.68
CA ARG A 215 4.95 20.62 5.65
C ARG A 215 3.91 19.77 4.89
N ILE A 216 3.43 18.71 5.51
CA ILE A 216 2.30 17.89 5.03
C ILE A 216 1.09 18.29 5.87
N GLU A 217 0.35 19.31 5.44
CA GLU A 217 -0.81 19.82 6.18
C GLU A 217 -1.96 18.82 6.19
N PRO A 218 -2.46 18.35 7.36
CA PRO A 218 -3.61 17.45 7.42
C PRO A 218 -4.86 18.10 6.84
N LYS A 219 -5.53 17.43 5.92
CA LYS A 219 -6.68 17.97 5.18
C LYS A 219 -7.98 17.23 5.43
N ARG A 220 -7.86 15.91 5.62
CA ARG A 220 -9.02 15.03 5.80
C ARG A 220 -8.63 13.87 6.70
N MET A 221 -9.52 13.51 7.61
CA MET A 221 -9.35 12.28 8.38
C MET A 221 -10.67 11.54 8.54
N ARG A 222 -10.59 10.25 8.71
CA ARG A 222 -11.72 9.38 8.96
C ARG A 222 -11.36 8.33 9.99
N LEU A 223 -12.12 8.25 11.09
CA LEU A 223 -11.98 7.20 12.09
C LEU A 223 -12.72 5.94 11.66
N VAL A 224 -12.09 4.79 11.84
CA VAL A 224 -12.65 3.47 11.50
C VAL A 224 -12.99 2.74 12.78
N TYR A 225 -14.22 2.28 12.89
CA TYR A 225 -14.77 1.59 14.05
C TYR A 225 -15.09 0.15 13.68
N PRO A 226 -14.71 -0.84 14.49
CA PRO A 226 -15.12 -2.22 14.23
C PRO A 226 -16.64 -2.37 14.30
N TYR A 227 -17.29 -1.73 15.28
CA TYR A 227 -18.75 -1.63 15.46
C TYR A 227 -19.11 -0.23 15.91
N ALA A 228 -20.35 0.16 15.73
CA ALA A 228 -20.82 1.51 16.05
C ALA A 228 -20.73 1.87 17.56
N ASP A 229 -20.75 0.86 18.43
CA ASP A 229 -20.68 0.98 19.89
C ASP A 229 -19.26 0.77 20.46
N LYS A 230 -18.25 0.58 19.61
CA LYS A 230 -16.86 0.35 20.01
C LYS A 230 -16.00 1.58 19.75
N GLU A 231 -14.82 1.62 20.37
CA GLU A 231 -13.82 2.64 20.08
C GLU A 231 -13.21 2.44 18.68
N PRO A 232 -12.76 3.52 18.02
CA PRO A 232 -12.09 3.40 16.74
C PRO A 232 -10.76 2.66 16.90
N ASN A 233 -10.48 1.77 15.98
CA ASN A 233 -9.24 0.98 15.97
C ASN A 233 -8.26 1.38 14.86
N MET A 234 -8.71 2.18 13.89
CA MET A 234 -7.88 2.75 12.83
C MET A 234 -8.27 4.20 12.53
N VAL A 235 -7.35 4.95 11.96
CA VAL A 235 -7.58 6.28 11.40
C VAL A 235 -6.96 6.35 10.01
N LEU A 236 -7.72 6.88 9.06
CA LEU A 236 -7.29 7.22 7.72
C LEU A 236 -7.03 8.73 7.68
N ILE A 237 -5.87 9.15 7.18
CA ILE A 237 -5.45 10.55 7.18
C ILE A 237 -4.98 10.92 5.78
N GLU A 238 -5.45 12.07 5.28
CA GLU A 238 -4.93 12.72 4.08
C GLU A 238 -4.26 14.03 4.46
N GLY A 239 -3.06 14.25 3.96
CA GLY A 239 -2.34 15.51 4.05
C GLY A 239 -2.00 16.08 2.68
N LEU A 240 -1.76 17.37 2.62
CA LEU A 240 -1.38 18.12 1.42
C LEU A 240 -0.05 18.82 1.63
N LYS A 241 0.95 18.55 0.81
CA LYS A 241 2.23 19.25 0.87
C LYS A 241 2.05 20.74 0.58
N GLY A 242 2.56 21.59 1.46
CA GLY A 242 2.40 23.05 1.35
C GLY A 242 0.96 23.54 1.50
N GLY A 243 0.05 22.71 2.03
CA GLY A 243 -1.35 23.07 2.26
C GLY A 243 -1.52 24.16 3.32
N LYS A 244 -2.62 24.90 3.25
CA LYS A 244 -3.03 25.84 4.30
C LYS A 244 -3.83 25.12 5.38
N PRO A 245 -3.81 25.59 6.65
CA PRO A 245 -4.60 24.99 7.73
C PRO A 245 -6.09 24.87 7.35
N ARG A 246 -6.69 23.82 7.71
CA ARG A 246 -8.11 23.43 7.68
C ARG A 246 -8.23 21.94 7.40
N MET A 247 -8.67 21.19 8.39
CA MET A 247 -8.90 19.75 8.28
C MET A 247 -10.41 19.45 8.33
N THR A 248 -10.86 18.50 7.52
CA THR A 248 -12.21 17.94 7.57
C THR A 248 -12.15 16.59 8.30
N VAL A 249 -13.00 16.42 9.31
CA VAL A 249 -13.25 15.13 9.94
C VAL A 249 -14.50 14.54 9.29
N GLU A 250 -14.34 13.41 8.60
CA GLU A 250 -15.44 12.72 7.95
C GLU A 250 -16.29 11.93 8.94
N LYS A 251 -17.51 11.55 8.51
CA LYS A 251 -18.34 10.63 9.28
C LYS A 251 -17.58 9.32 9.55
N PRO A 252 -17.79 8.67 10.72
CA PRO A 252 -17.17 7.39 11.03
C PRO A 252 -17.36 6.35 9.92
N LEU A 253 -16.35 5.50 9.71
CA LEU A 253 -16.48 4.29 8.92
C LEU A 253 -16.72 3.12 9.87
N ILE A 254 -17.91 2.54 9.81
CA ILE A 254 -18.24 1.36 10.61
C ILE A 254 -17.97 0.12 9.78
N VAL A 255 -17.19 -0.82 10.32
CA VAL A 255 -16.79 -2.03 9.58
C VAL A 255 -17.90 -3.07 9.57
N TYR A 256 -18.43 -3.42 10.73
CA TYR A 256 -19.43 -4.48 10.87
C TYR A 256 -20.78 -3.95 11.32
N GLN A 257 -21.85 -4.43 10.71
CA GLN A 257 -23.22 -4.25 11.20
C GLN A 257 -23.46 -5.19 12.39
N GLU A 258 -23.03 -6.44 12.24
CA GLU A 258 -23.12 -7.51 13.23
C GLU A 258 -21.92 -8.49 13.03
N PRO A 259 -21.65 -9.42 13.96
CA PRO A 259 -20.51 -10.32 13.84
C PRO A 259 -20.46 -11.06 12.51
N GLY A 260 -19.40 -10.83 11.75
CA GLY A 260 -19.16 -11.47 10.45
C GLY A 260 -19.88 -10.83 9.25
N VAL A 261 -20.67 -9.76 9.45
CA VAL A 261 -21.39 -9.06 8.37
C VAL A 261 -20.85 -7.63 8.23
N TYR A 262 -20.29 -7.31 7.09
CA TYR A 262 -19.82 -5.96 6.78
C TYR A 262 -20.98 -4.97 6.57
N THR A 263 -20.71 -3.67 6.77
CA THR A 263 -21.61 -2.61 6.31
C THR A 263 -21.58 -2.50 4.79
N ASP A 264 -22.65 -1.93 4.19
CA ASP A 264 -22.72 -1.73 2.73
C ASP A 264 -21.52 -0.92 2.21
N GLU A 265 -21.09 0.09 2.97
CA GLU A 265 -19.92 0.91 2.61
C GLU A 265 -18.63 0.11 2.55
N ILE A 266 -18.45 -0.88 3.43
CA ILE A 266 -17.30 -1.80 3.38
C ILE A 266 -17.39 -2.71 2.16
N TYR A 267 -18.57 -3.25 1.85
CA TYR A 267 -18.77 -4.05 0.64
C TYR A 267 -18.42 -3.24 -0.63
N GLU A 268 -18.86 -1.98 -0.73
CA GLU A 268 -18.49 -1.09 -1.84
C GLU A 268 -16.97 -0.86 -1.93
N ILE A 269 -16.28 -0.65 -0.78
CA ILE A 269 -14.82 -0.47 -0.75
C ILE A 269 -14.10 -1.73 -1.25
N TYR A 270 -14.59 -2.91 -0.89
CA TYR A 270 -14.05 -4.19 -1.39
C TYR A 270 -14.44 -4.47 -2.85
N GLY A 271 -15.60 -3.98 -3.32
CA GLY A 271 -16.03 -4.13 -4.71
C GLY A 271 -17.10 -5.20 -4.93
N TYR A 272 -17.83 -5.54 -3.86
CA TYR A 272 -19.00 -6.42 -3.94
C TYR A 272 -20.24 -5.67 -4.41
#